data_03e6c240273cee233c8587ea03bf63a0
#
_entry.id   03e6c240273cee233c8587ea03bf63a0
#
_cell.length_a   1.000
_cell.length_b   1.000
_cell.length_c   1.000
_cell.angle_alpha   90.00
_cell.angle_beta   90.00
_cell.angle_gamma   90.00
#
_symmetry.space_group_name_H-M   'P 1'
#
loop_
_entity.id
_entity.type
_entity.pdbx_description
1 polymer ?
#
loop_
_entity_poly.entity_id
_entity_poly.type
_entity_poly.pdbx_seq_one_letter_code
_entity_poly.pdbx_strand_id
1 'polypeptide(L)'
;MRILQSTTIALALAALGGCASGPPRNTTVALTRAQTLVAAAEQSGAQQYAATDLQSARDKAHEARQLASKDPKRADRLANEAAVDAQLASARAQDAQARHALTDMRRTLRTLRREENHNTGASPSGMNPGGPQSSTVQPQQNPTLAPLNSIPLR
;
A
#
# COMPACT_ATOMS: atom_id res chain seq x y z
N MET A 1 -4.83 -41.51 -67.55
CA MET A 1 -6.00 -40.61 -67.45
C MET A 1 -6.11 -40.19 -66.03
N ARG A 2 -5.75 -38.96 -65.71
CA ARG A 2 -6.27 -38.19 -64.53
C ARG A 2 -5.42 -36.97 -64.29
N ILE A 3 -5.99 -36.06 -64.60
CA ILE A 3 -5.96 -34.62 -64.52
C ILE A 3 -5.43 -34.18 -63.15
N LEU A 4 -4.20 -33.70 -63.11
CA LEU A 4 -3.63 -32.97 -62.00
C LEU A 4 -4.13 -31.53 -62.06
N GLN A 5 -5.11 -31.21 -61.26
CA GLN A 5 -5.52 -29.84 -61.02
C GLN A 5 -4.57 -29.20 -60.00
N SER A 6 -3.59 -28.49 -60.53
CA SER A 6 -2.76 -27.61 -59.74
C SER A 6 -3.52 -26.37 -59.38
N THR A 7 -4.08 -26.36 -58.20
CA THR A 7 -4.61 -25.16 -57.58
C THR A 7 -3.43 -24.35 -57.05
N THR A 8 -2.98 -23.42 -57.81
CA THR A 8 -2.07 -22.35 -57.37
C THR A 8 -2.85 -21.44 -56.46
N ILE A 9 -2.72 -21.65 -55.16
CA ILE A 9 -3.15 -20.69 -54.16
C ILE A 9 -2.16 -19.53 -54.23
N ALA A 10 -2.56 -18.48 -54.89
CA ALA A 10 -1.88 -17.20 -54.86
C ALA A 10 -2.06 -16.62 -53.48
N LEU A 11 -1.05 -16.79 -52.62
CA LEU A 11 -0.94 -16.18 -51.33
C LEU A 11 -0.64 -14.70 -51.52
N ALA A 12 -1.68 -13.88 -51.68
CA ALA A 12 -1.61 -12.46 -51.61
C ALA A 12 -1.35 -12.05 -50.14
N LEU A 13 -0.06 -12.04 -49.75
CA LEU A 13 0.41 -11.34 -48.57
C LEU A 13 0.23 -9.86 -48.82
N ALA A 14 -0.94 -9.35 -48.51
CA ALA A 14 -1.15 -7.93 -48.28
C ALA A 14 -0.31 -7.55 -47.06
N ALA A 15 0.91 -7.04 -47.32
CA ALA A 15 1.71 -6.34 -46.34
C ALA A 15 0.95 -5.09 -45.94
N LEU A 16 0.05 -5.24 -44.98
CA LEU A 16 -0.48 -4.15 -44.17
C LEU A 16 0.70 -3.62 -43.34
N GLY A 17 1.55 -2.80 -44.00
CA GLY A 17 2.49 -1.93 -43.35
C GLY A 17 1.72 -0.94 -42.50
N GLY A 18 1.08 -1.42 -41.42
CA GLY A 18 0.60 -0.59 -40.34
C GLY A 18 1.80 0.11 -39.76
N CYS A 19 1.93 1.40 -40.03
CA CYS A 19 2.80 2.27 -39.26
C CYS A 19 2.39 2.13 -37.80
N ALA A 20 3.02 1.22 -37.07
CA ALA A 20 2.93 1.13 -35.63
C ALA A 20 3.62 2.37 -35.05
N SER A 21 2.96 3.52 -35.15
CA SER A 21 3.36 4.79 -34.53
C SER A 21 3.10 4.76 -33.02
N GLY A 22 3.26 3.57 -32.41
CA GLY A 22 3.20 3.42 -30.97
C GLY A 22 4.47 3.94 -30.30
N PRO A 23 4.39 4.34 -29.05
CA PRO A 23 5.56 4.73 -28.27
C PRO A 23 6.55 3.56 -28.19
N PRO A 24 7.87 3.85 -28.16
CA PRO A 24 8.88 2.79 -28.04
C PRO A 24 8.66 1.99 -26.75
N ARG A 25 8.99 0.71 -26.77
CA ARG A 25 8.74 -0.23 -25.66
C ARG A 25 9.24 0.29 -24.30
N ASN A 26 10.38 0.97 -24.29
CA ASN A 26 10.96 1.55 -23.07
C ASN A 26 10.02 2.60 -22.44
N THR A 27 9.47 3.49 -23.24
CA THR A 27 8.52 4.52 -22.78
C THR A 27 7.24 3.90 -22.24
N THR A 28 6.72 2.85 -22.88
CA THR A 28 5.54 2.14 -22.38
C THR A 28 5.80 1.51 -21.00
N VAL A 29 6.97 0.87 -20.82
CA VAL A 29 7.36 0.28 -19.54
C VAL A 29 7.51 1.36 -18.45
N ALA A 30 8.17 2.48 -18.76
CA ALA A 30 8.33 3.59 -17.82
C ALA A 30 6.99 4.19 -17.41
N LEU A 31 6.06 4.39 -18.35
CA LEU A 31 4.72 4.87 -18.08
C LEU A 31 3.92 3.91 -17.19
N THR A 32 3.94 2.61 -17.49
CA THR A 32 3.26 1.60 -16.67
C THR A 32 3.82 1.59 -15.26
N ARG A 33 5.15 1.63 -15.11
CA ARG A 33 5.80 1.73 -13.80
C ARG A 33 5.37 2.97 -13.03
N ALA A 34 5.36 4.14 -13.66
CA ALA A 34 4.94 5.39 -13.03
C ALA A 34 3.49 5.30 -12.52
N GLN A 35 2.58 4.77 -13.35
CA GLN A 35 1.18 4.59 -12.97
C GLN A 35 1.01 3.63 -11.80
N THR A 36 1.72 2.50 -11.81
CA THR A 36 1.68 1.53 -10.71
C THR A 36 2.17 2.15 -9.41
N LEU A 37 3.24 2.94 -9.45
CA LEU A 37 3.79 3.61 -8.27
C LEU A 37 2.89 4.74 -7.76
N VAL A 38 2.24 5.49 -8.65
CA VAL A 38 1.23 6.49 -8.26
C VAL A 38 0.06 5.81 -7.55
N ALA A 39 -0.47 4.72 -8.09
CA ALA A 39 -1.53 3.96 -7.44
C ALA A 39 -1.09 3.38 -6.07
N ALA A 40 0.14 2.89 -5.95
CA ALA A 40 0.70 2.42 -4.68
C ALA A 40 0.84 3.56 -3.66
N ALA A 41 1.24 4.77 -4.09
CA ALA A 41 1.30 5.94 -3.23
C ALA A 41 -0.09 6.35 -2.73
N GLU A 42 -1.11 6.27 -3.56
CA GLU A 42 -2.50 6.51 -3.15
C GLU A 42 -2.95 5.52 -2.08
N GLN A 43 -2.68 4.25 -2.29
CA GLN A 43 -3.00 3.19 -1.32
C GLN A 43 -2.24 3.34 0.01
N SER A 44 -1.04 3.90 -0.02
CA SER A 44 -0.26 4.19 1.19
C SER A 44 -0.73 5.43 1.96
N GLY A 45 -1.82 6.07 1.54
CA GLY A 45 -2.38 7.25 2.19
C GLY A 45 -1.65 8.56 1.85
N ALA A 46 -0.89 8.60 0.74
CA ALA A 46 -0.18 9.80 0.32
C ALA A 46 -1.11 10.99 0.05
N GLN A 47 -2.39 10.76 -0.25
CA GLN A 47 -3.38 11.84 -0.38
C GLN A 47 -3.52 12.67 0.89
N GLN A 48 -3.37 12.04 2.05
CA GLN A 48 -3.52 12.71 3.35
C GLN A 48 -2.21 13.27 3.86
N TYR A 49 -1.09 12.57 3.64
CA TYR A 49 0.18 12.87 4.31
C TYR A 49 1.25 13.45 3.40
N ALA A 50 1.12 13.30 2.08
CA ALA A 50 2.10 13.73 1.09
C ALA A 50 1.41 14.22 -0.20
N ALA A 51 0.34 14.98 -0.07
CA ALA A 51 -0.53 15.39 -1.18
C ALA A 51 0.24 16.12 -2.30
N THR A 52 1.19 16.97 -1.95
CA THR A 52 1.97 17.74 -2.93
C THR A 52 2.84 16.84 -3.79
N ASP A 53 3.54 15.87 -3.17
CA ASP A 53 4.41 14.95 -3.92
C ASP A 53 3.57 14.01 -4.80
N LEU A 54 2.43 13.54 -4.28
CA LEU A 54 1.50 12.72 -5.05
C LEU A 54 0.92 13.47 -6.25
N GLN A 55 0.57 14.75 -6.06
CA GLN A 55 0.07 15.57 -7.16
C GLN A 55 1.15 15.79 -8.22
N SER A 56 2.38 16.11 -7.83
CA SER A 56 3.52 16.22 -8.76
C SER A 56 3.72 14.93 -9.57
N ALA A 57 3.64 13.76 -8.90
CA ALA A 57 3.75 12.46 -9.57
C ALA A 57 2.64 12.24 -10.60
N ARG A 58 1.40 12.58 -10.26
CA ARG A 58 0.25 12.48 -11.17
C ARG A 58 0.40 13.37 -12.39
N ASP A 59 0.77 14.62 -12.19
CA ASP A 59 0.89 15.61 -13.26
C ASP A 59 1.99 15.20 -14.24
N LYS A 60 3.14 14.78 -13.74
CA LYS A 60 4.25 14.27 -14.58
C LYS A 60 3.87 12.98 -15.32
N ALA A 61 3.18 12.05 -14.67
CA ALA A 61 2.71 10.81 -15.30
C ALA A 61 1.68 11.11 -16.41
N HIS A 62 0.82 12.09 -16.20
CA HIS A 62 -0.14 12.53 -17.19
C HIS A 62 0.54 13.20 -18.39
N GLU A 63 1.47 14.14 -18.16
CA GLU A 63 2.25 14.79 -19.23
C GLU A 63 3.07 13.77 -20.02
N ALA A 64 3.72 12.82 -19.32
CA ALA A 64 4.47 11.75 -19.97
C ALA A 64 3.59 10.93 -20.93
N ARG A 65 2.36 10.63 -20.52
CA ARG A 65 1.40 9.91 -21.37
C ARG A 65 1.02 10.72 -22.63
N GLN A 66 0.82 12.02 -22.49
CA GLN A 66 0.49 12.89 -23.64
C GLN A 66 1.65 12.99 -24.64
N LEU A 67 2.88 12.91 -24.16
CA LEU A 67 4.07 13.02 -24.98
C LEU A 67 4.55 11.68 -25.55
N ALA A 68 4.00 10.55 -25.12
CA ALA A 68 4.49 9.22 -25.45
C ALA A 68 4.68 8.94 -26.95
N SER A 69 3.79 9.47 -27.79
CA SER A 69 3.87 9.33 -29.25
C SER A 69 4.60 10.49 -29.94
N LYS A 70 4.62 11.68 -29.33
CA LYS A 70 5.18 12.90 -29.92
C LYS A 70 6.66 13.09 -29.61
N ASP A 71 7.04 12.90 -28.37
CA ASP A 71 8.41 12.97 -27.85
C ASP A 71 8.66 11.85 -26.84
N PRO A 72 8.96 10.64 -27.33
CA PRO A 72 9.17 9.48 -26.45
C PRO A 72 10.30 9.66 -25.44
N LYS A 73 11.37 10.39 -25.82
CA LYS A 73 12.50 10.62 -24.92
C LYS A 73 12.12 11.50 -23.73
N ARG A 74 11.33 12.54 -23.99
CA ARG A 74 10.82 13.41 -22.94
C ARG A 74 9.77 12.68 -22.08
N ALA A 75 8.90 11.90 -22.73
CA ALA A 75 7.92 11.07 -22.02
C ALA A 75 8.59 10.07 -21.08
N ASP A 76 9.67 9.43 -21.51
CA ASP A 76 10.43 8.49 -20.67
C ASP A 76 11.05 9.17 -19.46
N ARG A 77 11.66 10.35 -19.63
CA ARG A 77 12.19 11.12 -18.49
C ARG A 77 11.10 11.49 -17.50
N LEU A 78 9.98 12.07 -17.99
CA LEU A 78 8.86 12.48 -17.12
C LEU A 78 8.23 11.27 -16.40
N ALA A 79 8.10 10.13 -17.05
CA ALA A 79 7.60 8.91 -16.43
C ALA A 79 8.54 8.42 -15.31
N ASN A 80 9.85 8.48 -15.52
CA ASN A 80 10.82 8.12 -14.48
C ASN A 80 10.79 9.11 -13.31
N GLU A 81 10.67 10.41 -13.57
CA GLU A 81 10.50 11.43 -12.52
C GLU A 81 9.20 11.21 -11.73
N ALA A 82 8.08 10.96 -12.43
CA ALA A 82 6.81 10.64 -11.79
C ALA A 82 6.91 9.41 -10.87
N ALA A 83 7.64 8.39 -11.31
CA ALA A 83 7.88 7.20 -10.53
C ALA A 83 8.65 7.51 -9.23
N VAL A 84 9.67 8.38 -9.28
CA VAL A 84 10.43 8.80 -8.09
C VAL A 84 9.58 9.64 -7.16
N ASP A 85 8.81 10.60 -7.68
CA ASP A 85 7.92 11.43 -6.87
C ASP A 85 6.85 10.57 -6.17
N ALA A 86 6.30 9.58 -6.86
CA ALA A 86 5.34 8.65 -6.27
C ALA A 86 5.96 7.80 -5.14
N GLN A 87 7.19 7.33 -5.32
CA GLN A 87 7.92 6.62 -4.26
C GLN A 87 8.17 7.53 -3.06
N LEU A 88 8.55 8.78 -3.29
CA LEU A 88 8.73 9.77 -2.22
C LEU A 88 7.44 10.04 -1.48
N ALA A 89 6.33 10.21 -2.21
CA ALA A 89 5.00 10.39 -1.62
C ALA A 89 4.60 9.20 -0.73
N SER A 90 4.83 7.97 -1.21
CA SER A 90 4.57 6.76 -0.44
C SER A 90 5.43 6.68 0.84
N ALA A 91 6.73 6.95 0.73
CA ALA A 91 7.64 6.93 1.88
C ALA A 91 7.26 7.97 2.94
N ARG A 92 6.91 9.20 2.53
CA ARG A 92 6.45 10.26 3.44
C ARG A 92 5.13 9.91 4.12
N ALA A 93 4.21 9.29 3.39
CA ALA A 93 2.95 8.84 3.96
C ALA A 93 3.17 7.77 5.05
N GLN A 94 4.03 6.79 4.80
CA GLN A 94 4.38 5.75 5.77
C GLN A 94 5.08 6.32 7.00
N ASP A 95 6.02 7.26 6.83
CA ASP A 95 6.69 7.95 7.95
C ASP A 95 5.70 8.74 8.80
N ALA A 96 4.80 9.48 8.17
CA ALA A 96 3.76 10.22 8.88
C ALA A 96 2.84 9.27 9.68
N GLN A 97 2.39 8.17 9.10
CA GLN A 97 1.57 7.17 9.79
C GLN A 97 2.32 6.56 10.99
N ALA A 98 3.59 6.23 10.83
CA ALA A 98 4.41 5.71 11.93
C ALA A 98 4.55 6.71 13.08
N ARG A 99 4.72 7.99 12.78
CA ARG A 99 4.76 9.06 13.80
C ARG A 99 3.43 9.23 14.52
N HIS A 100 2.31 9.13 13.81
CA HIS A 100 0.98 9.16 14.42
C HIS A 100 0.79 7.97 15.36
N ALA A 101 1.11 6.76 14.91
CA ALA A 101 1.01 5.55 15.73
C ALA A 101 1.87 5.64 17.01
N LEU A 102 3.10 6.16 16.92
CA LEU A 102 3.95 6.40 18.09
C LEU A 102 3.35 7.42 19.06
N THR A 103 2.72 8.47 18.54
CA THR A 103 2.07 9.49 19.37
C THR A 103 0.86 8.90 20.11
N ASP A 104 0.07 8.09 19.43
CA ASP A 104 -1.09 7.42 20.02
C ASP A 104 -0.69 6.39 21.07
N MET A 105 0.36 5.60 20.80
CA MET A 105 0.92 4.69 21.81
C MET A 105 1.39 5.42 23.07
N ARG A 106 2.10 6.56 22.91
CA ARG A 106 2.54 7.37 24.05
C ARG A 106 1.36 7.94 24.83
N ARG A 107 0.28 8.32 24.15
CA ARG A 107 -0.95 8.82 24.80
C ARG A 107 -1.59 7.69 25.60
N THR A 108 -1.75 6.50 25.02
CA THR A 108 -2.31 5.34 25.69
C THR A 108 -1.50 4.94 26.93
N LEU A 109 -0.19 4.90 26.82
CA LEU A 109 0.68 4.59 27.97
C LEU A 109 0.54 5.63 29.11
N ARG A 110 0.32 6.91 28.79
CA ARG A 110 0.06 7.95 29.82
C ARG A 110 -1.26 7.74 30.50
N THR A 111 -2.32 7.35 29.77
CA THR A 111 -3.63 7.08 30.38
C THR A 111 -3.56 5.87 31.31
N LEU A 112 -2.98 4.75 30.85
CA LEU A 112 -2.80 3.56 31.69
C LEU A 112 -2.00 3.84 32.96
N ARG A 113 -0.91 4.60 32.86
CA ARG A 113 -0.13 4.98 34.06
C ARG A 113 -0.93 5.84 35.04
N ARG A 114 -1.82 6.70 34.55
CA ARG A 114 -2.71 7.48 35.43
C ARG A 114 -3.72 6.59 36.14
N GLU A 115 -4.31 5.64 35.43
CA GLU A 115 -5.26 4.67 35.99
C GLU A 115 -4.60 3.78 37.05
N GLU A 116 -3.40 3.31 36.79
CA GLU A 116 -2.60 2.55 37.75
C GLU A 116 -2.33 3.37 39.03
N ASN A 117 -1.89 4.62 38.89
CA ASN A 117 -1.64 5.50 40.01
C ASN A 117 -2.94 5.82 40.81
N HIS A 118 -4.08 5.91 40.14
CA HIS A 118 -5.38 6.07 40.83
C HIS A 118 -5.77 4.81 41.59
N ASN A 119 -5.55 3.63 41.02
CA ASN A 119 -5.86 2.37 41.69
C ASN A 119 -4.91 2.05 42.86
N THR A 120 -3.64 2.43 42.76
CA THR A 120 -2.66 2.24 43.83
C THR A 120 -2.75 3.33 44.92
N GLY A 121 -3.26 4.52 44.57
CA GLY A 121 -3.45 5.63 45.50
C GLY A 121 -4.76 5.56 46.30
N ALA A 122 -5.69 4.71 45.92
CA ALA A 122 -6.91 4.42 46.65
C ALA A 122 -6.71 3.26 47.64
N SER A 123 -5.68 3.31 48.48
CA SER A 123 -5.71 2.54 49.73
C SER A 123 -6.75 3.20 50.61
N PRO A 124 -7.85 2.53 50.96
CA PRO A 124 -8.73 3.03 51.99
C PRO A 124 -7.99 2.91 53.31
N SER A 125 -7.49 4.05 53.80
CA SER A 125 -7.24 4.21 55.23
C SER A 125 -8.56 4.10 55.96
N GLY A 126 -9.00 2.88 56.17
CA GLY A 126 -10.13 2.46 56.97
C GLY A 126 -9.71 1.26 57.78
N MET A 127 -8.87 1.50 58.76
CA MET A 127 -8.62 0.56 59.83
C MET A 127 -9.95 0.27 60.53
N ASN A 128 -10.53 -0.89 60.26
CA ASN A 128 -11.52 -1.49 61.14
C ASN A 128 -10.93 -2.80 61.71
N PRO A 129 -10.54 -2.84 62.98
CA PRO A 129 -10.08 -4.07 63.64
C PRO A 129 -11.27 -4.84 64.15
N GLY A 130 -11.82 -5.75 63.38
CA GLY A 130 -12.93 -6.58 63.91
C GLY A 130 -13.39 -7.64 62.92
N GLY A 131 -12.95 -8.89 63.17
CA GLY A 131 -13.65 -10.10 62.79
C GLY A 131 -13.04 -10.92 61.62
N PRO A 132 -12.73 -12.22 61.91
CA PRO A 132 -12.32 -13.17 60.89
C PRO A 132 -13.56 -13.65 60.13
N GLN A 133 -13.74 -13.20 58.87
CA GLN A 133 -14.67 -13.87 57.98
C GLN A 133 -13.91 -14.58 56.85
N SER A 134 -13.90 -15.89 56.97
CA SER A 134 -13.54 -16.82 55.94
C SER A 134 -14.37 -16.60 54.68
N SER A 135 -13.81 -16.01 53.67
CA SER A 135 -14.39 -15.99 52.34
C SER A 135 -13.54 -16.85 51.40
N THR A 136 -14.10 -17.97 51.09
CA THR A 136 -13.67 -18.96 50.09
C THR A 136 -13.37 -18.24 48.77
N VAL A 137 -12.10 -18.19 48.42
CA VAL A 137 -11.65 -17.74 47.08
C VAL A 137 -12.00 -18.83 46.09
N GLN A 138 -13.00 -18.58 45.29
CA GLN A 138 -13.35 -19.38 44.15
C GLN A 138 -12.40 -19.00 43.01
N PRO A 139 -11.62 -19.93 42.42
CA PRO A 139 -10.78 -19.60 41.30
C PRO A 139 -11.64 -19.40 40.06
N GLN A 140 -11.68 -18.16 39.56
CA GLN A 140 -12.26 -17.88 38.27
C GLN A 140 -11.43 -18.58 37.18
N GLN A 141 -12.06 -19.55 36.55
CA GLN A 141 -11.54 -20.27 35.39
C GLN A 141 -11.43 -19.29 34.22
N ASN A 142 -10.21 -19.02 33.80
CA ASN A 142 -9.89 -18.30 32.59
C ASN A 142 -10.40 -19.07 31.37
N PRO A 143 -11.16 -18.46 30.44
CA PRO A 143 -11.54 -19.16 29.23
C PRO A 143 -10.31 -19.38 28.35
N THR A 144 -10.12 -20.62 28.06
CA THR A 144 -9.17 -21.29 27.18
C THR A 144 -8.77 -20.45 25.96
N LEU A 145 -7.49 -20.10 25.90
CA LEU A 145 -6.83 -19.71 24.64
C LEU A 145 -6.82 -20.92 23.69
N ALA A 146 -7.62 -20.87 22.65
CA ALA A 146 -7.58 -21.85 21.59
C ALA A 146 -6.22 -21.79 20.86
N PRO A 147 -5.58 -22.93 20.55
CA PRO A 147 -4.31 -22.93 19.82
C PRO A 147 -4.55 -22.55 18.35
N LEU A 148 -3.88 -21.50 17.91
CA LEU A 148 -3.73 -21.15 16.49
C LEU A 148 -2.80 -22.19 15.81
N ASN A 149 -3.34 -23.31 15.40
CA ASN A 149 -2.62 -24.25 14.57
C ASN A 149 -3.51 -24.74 13.44
N SER A 150 -3.48 -24.05 12.29
CA SER A 150 -3.86 -24.57 10.98
C SER A 150 -3.68 -23.47 9.93
N ILE A 151 -2.46 -23.24 9.48
CA ILE A 151 -2.21 -22.63 8.16
C ILE A 151 -1.76 -23.76 7.25
N PRO A 152 -2.55 -24.22 6.27
CA PRO A 152 -2.05 -25.13 5.26
C PRO A 152 -1.20 -24.37 4.26
N LEU A 153 0.06 -24.74 4.16
CA LEU A 153 0.95 -24.41 3.04
C LEU A 153 0.43 -25.08 1.76
N ARG A 154 0.13 -24.26 0.77
CA ARG A 154 0.00 -24.67 -0.61
C ARG A 154 0.56 -23.63 -1.53
#